data_02f7659132b7b004c2a9b17104752dc3
#
_entry.id   02f7659132b7b004c2a9b17104752dc3
#
_cell.length_a   1.000
_cell.length_b   1.000
_cell.length_c   1.000
_cell.angle_alpha   90.00
_cell.angle_beta   90.00
_cell.angle_gamma   90.00
#
_symmetry.space_group_name_H-M   'P 1'
#
loop_
_entity.id
_entity.type
_entity.pdbx_description
1 polymer ?
#
loop_
_entity_poly.entity_id
_entity_poly.type
_entity_poly.pdbx_seq_one_letter_code
_entity_poly.pdbx_strand_id
1 'polypeptide(L)'
;MNFEEEMNAIIGRIRKIRIEKGISQLELANIANFSQSFLANVESGKKKPSVMTILRIAEALNVNPREFFPDSPTVNTKEDVKNQIINLLEKI
;
A
#
# COMPACT_ATOMS: atom_id res chain seq x y z
N MET A 1 -10.89 10.16 10.85
CA MET A 1 -10.02 9.11 10.29
C MET A 1 -9.71 8.08 11.36
N ASN A 2 -9.88 6.83 11.06
CA ASN A 2 -9.48 5.74 11.95
C ASN A 2 -8.12 5.22 11.48
N PHE A 3 -7.07 5.51 12.23
CA PHE A 3 -5.71 5.15 11.83
C PHE A 3 -5.49 3.65 11.78
N GLU A 4 -6.17 2.91 12.64
CA GLU A 4 -6.04 1.46 12.65
C GLU A 4 -6.66 0.82 11.41
N GLU A 5 -7.83 1.29 11.02
CA GLU A 5 -8.47 0.84 9.78
C GLU A 5 -7.64 1.20 8.56
N GLU A 6 -7.07 2.40 8.53
CA GLU A 6 -6.20 2.83 7.43
C GLU A 6 -4.95 1.94 7.35
N MET A 7 -4.34 1.65 8.49
CA MET A 7 -3.16 0.78 8.52
C MET A 7 -3.51 -0.65 8.08
N ASN A 8 -4.65 -1.15 8.51
CA ASN A 8 -5.10 -2.49 8.09
C ASN A 8 -5.35 -2.54 6.59
N ALA A 9 -5.87 -1.47 6.02
CA ALA A 9 -6.06 -1.38 4.57
C ALA A 9 -4.73 -1.40 3.82
N ILE A 10 -3.73 -0.69 4.33
CA ILE A 10 -2.38 -0.68 3.74
C ILE A 10 -1.78 -2.08 3.79
N ILE A 11 -1.85 -2.72 4.94
CA ILE A 11 -1.32 -4.09 5.12
C ILE A 11 -2.01 -5.06 4.18
N GLY A 12 -3.33 -4.95 4.06
CA GLY A 12 -4.11 -5.79 3.15
C GLY A 12 -3.70 -5.63 1.69
N ARG A 13 -3.40 -4.41 1.26
CA ARG A 13 -2.94 -4.15 -0.10
C ARG A 13 -1.53 -4.69 -0.33
N ILE A 14 -0.65 -4.56 0.65
CA ILE A 14 0.69 -5.17 0.56
C ILE A 14 0.58 -6.67 0.30
N ARG A 15 -0.23 -7.34 1.10
CA ARG A 15 -0.43 -8.78 0.98
C ARG A 15 -1.06 -9.15 -0.37
N LYS A 16 -2.07 -8.40 -0.78
CA LYS A 16 -2.75 -8.63 -2.05
C LYS A 16 -1.79 -8.52 -3.23
N ILE A 17 -1.00 -7.46 -3.28
CA ILE A 17 -0.05 -7.24 -4.36
C ILE A 17 1.02 -8.34 -4.36
N ARG A 18 1.51 -8.73 -3.18
CA ARG A 18 2.46 -9.82 -3.06
C ARG A 18 1.92 -11.11 -3.68
N ILE A 19 0.69 -11.46 -3.32
CA ILE A 19 0.03 -12.68 -3.81
C ILE A 19 -0.22 -12.59 -5.32
N GLU A 20 -0.67 -11.47 -5.81
CA GLU A 20 -0.89 -11.24 -7.25
C GLU A 20 0.39 -11.41 -8.06
N LYS A 21 1.52 -11.04 -7.48
CA LYS A 21 2.82 -11.21 -8.14
C LYS A 21 3.39 -12.64 -7.99
N GLY A 22 2.68 -13.51 -7.29
CA GLY A 22 3.12 -14.89 -7.09
C GLY A 22 4.33 -15.01 -6.17
N ILE A 23 4.55 -14.04 -5.30
CA ILE A 23 5.70 -14.00 -4.40
C ILE A 23 5.28 -14.52 -3.04
N SER A 24 6.01 -15.51 -2.51
CA SER A 24 5.74 -16.03 -1.17
C SER A 24 6.19 -15.03 -0.10
N GLN A 25 5.68 -15.21 1.10
CA GLN A 25 6.08 -14.39 2.24
C GLN A 25 7.58 -14.52 2.52
N LEU A 26 8.11 -15.74 2.42
CA LEU A 26 9.55 -15.96 2.60
C LEU A 26 10.37 -15.27 1.51
N GLU A 27 9.95 -15.37 0.27
CA GLU A 27 10.63 -14.69 -0.84
C GLU A 27 10.66 -13.18 -0.64
N LEU A 28 9.52 -12.59 -0.29
CA LEU A 28 9.47 -11.16 -0.05
C LEU A 28 10.37 -10.75 1.12
N ALA A 29 10.34 -11.52 2.21
CA ALA A 29 11.19 -11.25 3.35
C ALA A 29 12.67 -11.26 2.94
N ASN A 30 13.08 -12.25 2.17
CA ASN A 30 14.45 -12.36 1.70
C ASN A 30 14.85 -11.17 0.81
N ILE A 31 14.01 -10.79 -0.12
CA ILE A 31 14.28 -9.65 -1.02
C ILE A 31 14.37 -8.35 -0.24
N ALA A 32 13.46 -8.15 0.69
CA ALA A 32 13.39 -6.92 1.49
C ALA A 32 14.38 -6.91 2.66
N ASN A 33 15.11 -8.00 2.85
CA ASN A 33 16.07 -8.17 3.95
C ASN A 33 15.40 -8.09 5.32
N PHE A 34 14.26 -8.77 5.45
CA PHE A 34 13.55 -8.98 6.70
C PHE A 34 13.57 -10.46 7.06
N SER A 35 13.30 -10.77 8.34
CA SER A 35 12.98 -12.14 8.70
C SER A 35 11.56 -12.46 8.26
N GLN A 36 11.30 -13.74 8.00
CA GLN A 36 9.95 -14.17 7.67
C GLN A 36 8.99 -13.91 8.83
N SER A 37 9.43 -14.11 10.07
CA SER A 37 8.64 -13.82 11.26
C SER A 37 8.22 -12.36 11.33
N PHE A 38 9.14 -11.45 11.02
CA PHE A 38 8.84 -10.02 10.99
C PHE A 38 7.76 -9.72 9.95
N LEU A 39 7.94 -10.21 8.74
CA LEU A 39 6.97 -9.96 7.68
C LEU A 39 5.62 -10.61 7.99
N ALA A 40 5.61 -11.81 8.56
CA ALA A 40 4.38 -12.48 8.99
C ALA A 40 3.63 -11.63 10.03
N ASN A 41 4.34 -11.06 10.98
CA ASN A 41 3.74 -10.19 11.99
C ASN A 41 3.20 -8.90 11.39
N VAL A 42 3.87 -8.34 10.40
CA VAL A 42 3.36 -7.17 9.67
C VAL A 42 2.09 -7.53 8.90
N GLU A 43 2.10 -8.61 8.15
CA GLU A 43 0.96 -9.01 7.32
C GLU A 43 -0.26 -9.46 8.13
N SER A 44 -0.04 -9.96 9.35
CA SER A 44 -1.13 -10.33 10.26
C SER A 44 -1.68 -9.18 11.07
N GLY A 45 -1.04 -8.02 10.99
CA GLY A 45 -1.43 -6.85 11.77
C GLY A 45 -0.91 -6.84 13.20
N LYS A 46 -0.12 -7.83 13.61
CA LYS A 46 0.47 -7.86 14.95
C LYS A 46 1.54 -6.80 15.13
N LYS A 47 2.21 -6.41 14.06
CA LYS A 47 3.24 -5.38 14.10
C LYS A 47 2.93 -4.34 13.05
N LYS A 48 2.91 -3.07 13.48
CA LYS A 48 2.66 -1.96 12.55
C LYS A 48 3.96 -1.61 11.83
N PRO A 49 3.94 -1.59 10.49
CA PRO A 49 5.15 -1.25 9.75
C PRO A 49 5.47 0.24 9.86
N SER A 50 6.75 0.55 9.94
CA SER A 50 7.22 1.93 9.82
C SER A 50 7.16 2.36 8.34
N VAL A 51 7.29 3.66 8.10
CA VAL A 51 7.38 4.17 6.73
C VAL A 51 8.55 3.52 6.00
N MET A 52 9.69 3.37 6.65
CA MET A 52 10.85 2.71 6.05
C MET A 52 10.54 1.27 5.65
N THR A 53 9.82 0.54 6.51
CA THR A 53 9.41 -0.83 6.20
C THR A 53 8.52 -0.88 4.96
N ILE A 54 7.55 0.03 4.88
CA ILE A 54 6.65 0.12 3.73
C ILE A 54 7.42 0.41 2.45
N LEU A 55 8.38 1.33 2.49
CA LEU A 55 9.20 1.66 1.34
C LEU A 55 10.07 0.48 0.88
N ARG A 56 10.64 -0.27 1.83
CA ARG A 56 11.44 -1.44 1.51
C ARG A 56 10.61 -2.56 0.89
N ILE A 57 9.39 -2.73 1.37
CA ILE A 57 8.46 -3.70 0.78
C ILE A 57 8.09 -3.30 -0.64
N ALA A 58 7.80 -2.02 -0.85
CA ALA A 58 7.47 -1.51 -2.19
C ALA A 58 8.62 -1.73 -3.17
N GLU A 59 9.84 -1.44 -2.76
CA GLU A 59 11.01 -1.68 -3.58
C GLU A 59 11.17 -3.17 -3.90
N ALA A 60 11.00 -4.02 -2.90
CA ALA A 60 11.11 -5.47 -3.07
C ALA A 60 10.05 -6.03 -4.02
N LEU A 61 8.86 -5.47 -4.01
CA LEU A 61 7.75 -5.85 -4.90
C LEU A 61 7.81 -5.12 -6.25
N ASN A 62 8.73 -4.19 -6.39
CA ASN A 62 8.85 -3.37 -7.59
C ASN A 62 7.56 -2.62 -7.93
N VAL A 63 6.97 -2.00 -6.92
CA VAL A 63 5.77 -1.17 -7.07
C VAL A 63 6.00 0.19 -6.45
N ASN A 64 5.23 1.17 -6.89
CA ASN A 64 5.22 2.47 -6.26
C ASN A 64 4.53 2.33 -4.89
N PRO A 65 5.13 2.84 -3.80
CA PRO A 65 4.51 2.69 -2.48
C PRO A 65 3.12 3.28 -2.38
N ARG A 66 2.75 4.23 -3.23
CA ARG A 66 1.39 4.77 -3.23
C ARG A 66 0.33 3.72 -3.51
N GLU A 67 0.69 2.61 -4.16
CA GLU A 67 -0.24 1.53 -4.46
C GLU A 67 -0.72 0.81 -3.22
N PHE A 68 -0.02 0.96 -2.11
CA PHE A 68 -0.44 0.38 -0.83
C PHE A 68 -1.47 1.25 -0.09
N PHE A 69 -1.61 2.50 -0.48
CA PHE A 69 -2.50 3.40 0.23
C PHE A 69 -3.88 3.37 -0.42
N PRO A 70 -4.94 3.17 0.38
CA PRO A 70 -6.28 3.15 -0.16
C PRO A 70 -6.66 4.54 -0.67
N ASP A 71 -7.51 4.56 -1.69
CA ASP A 71 -8.05 5.81 -2.17
C ASP A 71 -8.93 6.44 -1.10
N SER A 72 -8.72 7.72 -0.85
CA SER A 72 -9.58 8.44 0.05
C SER A 72 -10.93 8.71 -0.63
N PRO A 73 -12.06 8.60 0.09
CA PRO A 73 -13.35 8.97 -0.49
C PRO A 73 -13.44 10.46 -0.84
N THR A 74 -12.55 11.29 -0.30
CA THR A 74 -12.55 12.73 -0.55
C THR A 74 -11.42 13.17 -1.47
N VAL A 75 -10.34 12.40 -1.49
CA VAL A 75 -9.24 12.67 -2.38
C VAL A 75 -9.11 11.53 -3.29
N ASN A 76 -9.35 11.72 -4.36
CA ASN A 76 -9.60 10.84 -5.38
C ASN A 76 -8.34 10.50 -6.15
N THR A 77 -8.46 9.57 -7.03
CA THR A 77 -7.43 9.21 -7.98
C THR A 77 -7.07 10.43 -8.83
N LYS A 78 -5.96 10.36 -9.53
CA LYS A 78 -5.59 11.39 -10.50
C LYS A 78 -6.72 11.69 -11.48
N GLU A 79 -7.48 10.66 -11.83
CA GLU A 79 -8.58 10.78 -12.76
C GLU A 79 -9.71 11.61 -12.19
N ASP A 80 -10.07 11.38 -10.92
CA ASP A 80 -11.13 12.15 -10.27
C ASP A 80 -10.73 13.61 -10.11
N VAL A 81 -9.50 13.88 -9.74
CA VAL A 81 -9.00 15.26 -9.66
C VAL A 81 -9.03 15.91 -11.04
N LYS A 82 -8.60 15.20 -12.07
CA LYS A 82 -8.65 15.67 -13.43
C LYS A 82 -10.08 15.99 -13.86
N ASN A 83 -11.03 15.12 -13.54
CA ASN A 83 -12.43 15.32 -13.86
C ASN A 83 -13.00 16.53 -13.15
N GLN A 84 -12.64 16.76 -11.90
CA GLN A 84 -13.05 17.93 -11.15
C GLN A 84 -12.55 19.22 -11.80
N ILE A 85 -11.31 19.23 -12.25
CA ILE A 85 -10.73 20.37 -12.94
C ILE A 85 -11.45 20.63 -14.26
N ILE A 86 -11.71 19.59 -15.02
CA ILE A 86 -12.44 19.70 -16.29
C ILE A 86 -13.84 20.28 -16.04
N ASN A 87 -14.56 19.78 -15.03
CA ASN A 87 -15.87 20.28 -14.70
C ASN A 87 -15.85 21.75 -14.33
N LEU A 88 -14.85 22.21 -13.59
CA LEU A 88 -14.70 23.60 -13.23
C LEU A 88 -14.46 24.46 -14.46
N LEU A 89 -13.65 23.98 -15.39
CA LEU A 89 -13.38 24.71 -16.64
C LEU A 89 -14.61 24.80 -17.54
N GLU A 90 -15.43 23.76 -17.57
CA GLU A 90 -16.65 23.75 -18.37
C GLU A 90 -17.71 24.70 -17.85
N LYS A 91 -17.68 25.03 -16.57
CA LYS A 91 -18.60 25.97 -15.95
C LYS A 91 -18.23 27.44 -16.15
N ILE A 92 -17.06 27.66 -16.66
CA ILE A 92 -16.57 28.99 -16.95
C ILE A 92 -16.86 29.33 -18.41
#